data_7668b832aaeb292c2a26444fe2a3fc98
#
_entry.id   7668b832aaeb292c2a26444fe2a3fc98
#
_cell.length_a   1.000
_cell.length_b   1.000
_cell.length_c   1.000
_cell.angle_alpha   90.00
_cell.angle_beta   90.00
_cell.angle_gamma   90.00
#
_symmetry.space_group_name_H-M   'P 1'
#
loop_
_entity.id
_entity.type
_entity.pdbx_description
1 polymer ?
#
loop_
_entity_poly.entity_id
_entity_poly.type
_entity_poly.pdbx_seq_one_letter_code
_entity_poly.pdbx_strand_id
1 'polypeptide(L)'
;MTSLLRRVSDSVFHVFERRDLSPFEHVPSQSLPIYGVYHVFCDVGWERIVERQLGELKRSGLLGASAKLYVSMIVKNNQDVEKLRRMVCDEKLEIIACGNDPTSYEYPALKYVRELSEREDCLVYYFHTKGISYQTMNSGDRQFLSFKRKIVSWCEMMEYFCFDKWQVAVNVLSDGHDTYGCYRWPPKHYTMYSGSFWWARSAYIRTLPAFAPAVIAT
;
A
#
# COMPACT_ATOMS: atom_id res chain seq x y z
N MET A 1 -7.52 -38.67 -11.50
CA MET A 1 -8.26 -37.62 -12.24
C MET A 1 -8.39 -36.31 -11.48
N THR A 2 -8.35 -36.28 -10.16
CA THR A 2 -8.47 -35.07 -9.34
C THR A 2 -7.25 -34.12 -9.36
N SER A 3 -6.04 -34.61 -9.62
CA SER A 3 -4.83 -33.76 -9.54
C SER A 3 -4.61 -32.89 -10.78
N LEU A 4 -5.05 -33.31 -11.96
CA LEU A 4 -4.88 -32.54 -13.20
C LEU A 4 -5.89 -31.40 -13.29
N LEU A 5 -7.15 -31.65 -12.92
CA LEU A 5 -8.20 -30.63 -12.86
C LEU A 5 -7.88 -29.57 -11.81
N ARG A 6 -7.30 -29.96 -10.67
CA ARG A 6 -6.85 -29.02 -9.65
C ARG A 6 -5.69 -28.14 -10.14
N ARG A 7 -4.70 -28.72 -10.86
CA ARG A 7 -3.59 -27.97 -11.47
C ARG A 7 -4.06 -26.99 -12.54
N VAL A 8 -5.04 -27.37 -13.36
CA VAL A 8 -5.64 -26.48 -14.37
C VAL A 8 -6.47 -25.40 -13.68
N SER A 9 -7.26 -25.73 -12.67
CA SER A 9 -7.98 -24.76 -11.84
C SER A 9 -7.02 -23.77 -11.17
N ASP A 10 -5.95 -24.25 -10.56
CA ASP A 10 -4.96 -23.42 -9.88
C ASP A 10 -4.13 -22.55 -10.84
N SER A 11 -4.06 -22.92 -12.14
CA SER A 11 -3.39 -22.09 -13.16
C SER A 11 -4.30 -21.07 -13.83
N VAL A 12 -5.60 -21.31 -13.86
CA VAL A 12 -6.62 -20.44 -14.48
C VAL A 12 -7.33 -19.56 -13.46
N PHE A 13 -7.58 -20.10 -12.28
CA PHE A 13 -8.15 -19.38 -11.16
C PHE A 13 -7.08 -19.25 -10.07
N HIS A 14 -6.51 -18.06 -9.91
CA HIS A 14 -5.65 -17.76 -8.77
C HIS A 14 -6.49 -17.92 -7.50
N VAL A 15 -6.41 -19.09 -6.87
CA VAL A 15 -7.07 -19.32 -5.59
C VAL A 15 -6.27 -18.58 -4.54
N PHE A 16 -6.76 -17.40 -4.16
CA PHE A 16 -6.23 -16.70 -3.00
C PHE A 16 -6.45 -17.55 -1.76
N GLU A 17 -5.40 -17.73 -0.98
CA GLU A 17 -5.50 -18.39 0.31
C GLU A 17 -6.42 -17.55 1.20
N ARG A 18 -7.55 -18.12 1.56
CA ARG A 18 -8.48 -17.50 2.52
C ARG A 18 -8.06 -17.93 3.91
N ARG A 19 -7.78 -16.96 4.75
CA ARG A 19 -7.51 -17.20 6.18
C ARG A 19 -8.66 -16.67 7.01
N ASP A 20 -8.97 -17.39 8.06
CA ASP A 20 -9.90 -16.89 9.07
C ASP A 20 -9.20 -15.78 9.88
N LEU A 21 -9.75 -14.58 9.86
CA LEU A 21 -9.22 -13.42 10.59
C LEU A 21 -10.01 -13.15 11.88
N SER A 22 -11.08 -13.90 12.15
CA SER A 22 -11.91 -13.71 13.33
C SER A 22 -11.14 -13.72 14.66
N PRO A 23 -10.07 -14.51 14.84
CA PRO A 23 -9.25 -14.46 16.06
C PRO A 23 -8.57 -13.11 16.29
N PHE A 24 -8.39 -12.32 15.23
CA PHE A 24 -7.69 -11.03 15.28
C PHE A 24 -8.65 -9.83 15.29
N GLU A 25 -9.96 -10.04 15.27
CA GLU A 25 -10.97 -8.97 15.28
C GLU A 25 -11.27 -8.48 16.71
N HIS A 26 -10.25 -8.01 17.41
CA HIS A 26 -10.38 -7.37 18.72
C HIS A 26 -9.56 -6.08 18.77
N VAL A 27 -9.84 -5.23 19.76
CA VAL A 27 -9.04 -4.02 19.96
C VAL A 27 -7.64 -4.41 20.41
N PRO A 28 -6.57 -3.91 19.76
CA PRO A 28 -5.20 -4.19 20.18
C PRO A 28 -4.93 -3.74 21.60
N SER A 29 -4.36 -4.60 22.43
CA SER A 29 -4.03 -4.28 23.83
C SER A 29 -2.80 -3.39 23.93
N GLN A 30 -1.81 -3.63 23.12
CA GLN A 30 -0.58 -2.86 22.98
C GLN A 30 0.03 -3.17 21.62
N SER A 31 0.67 -2.17 21.01
CA SER A 31 1.41 -2.35 19.77
C SER A 31 2.69 -1.54 19.77
N LEU A 32 3.62 -1.93 18.92
CA LEU A 32 4.72 -1.08 18.53
C LEU A 32 4.17 0.21 17.89
N PRO A 33 4.95 1.30 17.84
CA PRO A 33 4.57 2.50 17.12
C PRO A 33 4.18 2.16 15.68
N ILE A 34 3.11 2.79 15.20
CA ILE A 34 2.57 2.59 13.86
C ILE A 34 3.00 3.76 12.98
N TYR A 35 3.62 3.46 11.85
CA TYR A 35 4.01 4.45 10.85
C TYR A 35 3.41 4.13 9.50
N GLY A 36 2.88 5.16 8.85
CA GLY A 36 2.49 5.08 7.46
C GLY A 36 3.59 5.56 6.53
N VAL A 37 3.73 4.91 5.39
CA VAL A 37 4.54 5.42 4.28
C VAL A 37 3.67 5.45 3.03
N TYR A 38 3.46 6.65 2.53
CA TYR A 38 2.58 6.94 1.41
C TYR A 38 3.38 7.43 0.21
N HIS A 39 3.28 6.74 -0.93
CA HIS A 39 3.88 7.19 -2.17
C HIS A 39 2.85 7.87 -3.06
N VAL A 40 3.06 9.14 -3.37
CA VAL A 40 2.19 9.96 -4.21
C VAL A 40 2.84 10.20 -5.55
N PHE A 41 2.24 9.67 -6.62
CA PHE A 41 2.59 10.02 -7.98
C PHE A 41 1.63 11.12 -8.48
N CYS A 42 2.16 12.32 -8.69
CA CYS A 42 1.38 13.51 -9.05
C CYS A 42 1.08 13.55 -10.56
N ASP A 43 0.27 12.61 -11.03
CA ASP A 43 -0.31 12.65 -12.37
C ASP A 43 -1.73 13.24 -12.34
N VAL A 44 -2.35 13.42 -13.48
CA VAL A 44 -3.67 14.08 -13.61
C VAL A 44 -4.71 13.44 -12.69
N GLY A 45 -5.29 14.24 -11.81
CA GLY A 45 -6.32 13.81 -10.85
C GLY A 45 -5.79 13.17 -9.57
N TRP A 46 -4.49 13.28 -9.29
CA TRP A 46 -3.87 12.74 -8.08
C TRP A 46 -4.49 13.32 -6.80
N GLU A 47 -4.89 14.58 -6.83
CA GLU A 47 -5.48 15.27 -5.68
C GLU A 47 -6.72 14.53 -5.16
N ARG A 48 -7.59 14.07 -6.06
CA ARG A 48 -8.80 13.30 -5.70
C ARG A 48 -8.47 11.99 -4.99
N ILE A 49 -7.43 11.29 -5.45
CA ILE A 49 -7.00 10.03 -4.84
C ILE A 49 -6.47 10.30 -3.45
N VAL A 50 -5.60 11.31 -3.32
CA VAL A 50 -5.01 11.70 -2.03
C VAL A 50 -6.08 12.13 -1.05
N GLU A 51 -7.00 13.01 -1.45
CA GLU A 51 -8.10 13.47 -0.61
C GLU A 51 -8.94 12.30 -0.09
N ARG A 52 -9.31 11.37 -0.98
CA ARG A 52 -10.08 10.19 -0.62
C ARG A 52 -9.28 9.29 0.34
N GLN A 53 -8.04 8.95 0.03
CA GLN A 53 -7.21 8.05 0.84
C GLN A 53 -6.93 8.64 2.23
N LEU A 54 -6.62 9.91 2.32
CA LEU A 54 -6.44 10.59 3.62
C LEU A 54 -7.76 10.68 4.39
N GLY A 55 -8.88 10.88 3.70
CA GLY A 55 -10.23 10.81 4.28
C GLY A 55 -10.51 9.44 4.89
N GLU A 56 -10.20 8.35 4.19
CA GLU A 56 -10.36 6.99 4.68
C GLU A 56 -9.44 6.69 5.89
N LEU A 57 -8.19 7.13 5.85
CA LEU A 57 -7.27 7.00 7.00
C LEU A 57 -7.79 7.72 8.26
N LYS A 58 -8.39 8.89 8.09
CA LYS A 58 -9.03 9.63 9.18
C LYS A 58 -10.28 8.93 9.68
N ARG A 59 -11.16 8.52 8.77
CA ARG A 59 -12.44 7.85 9.07
C ARG A 59 -12.24 6.53 9.79
N SER A 60 -11.27 5.72 9.36
CA SER A 60 -10.94 4.43 10.00
C SER A 60 -10.28 4.58 11.37
N GLY A 61 -9.81 5.77 11.72
CA GLY A 61 -9.03 6.03 12.92
C GLY A 61 -7.55 5.66 12.80
N LEU A 62 -7.11 5.10 11.66
CA LEU A 62 -5.71 4.69 11.47
C LEU A 62 -4.74 5.86 11.53
N LEU A 63 -5.08 7.02 10.95
CA LEU A 63 -4.23 8.20 11.05
C LEU A 63 -4.09 8.66 12.51
N GLY A 64 -5.17 8.60 13.29
CA GLY A 64 -5.14 8.90 14.73
C GLY A 64 -4.25 7.95 15.52
N ALA A 65 -4.27 6.65 15.18
CA ALA A 65 -3.44 5.62 15.81
C ALA A 65 -1.97 5.66 15.35
N SER A 66 -1.67 6.25 14.18
CA SER A 66 -0.32 6.37 13.67
C SER A 66 0.49 7.42 14.41
N ALA A 67 1.76 7.14 14.66
CA ALA A 67 2.70 8.12 15.19
C ALA A 67 3.02 9.18 14.12
N LYS A 68 3.26 8.74 12.87
CA LYS A 68 3.51 9.59 11.71
C LYS A 68 3.00 8.93 10.42
N LEU A 69 2.70 9.78 9.42
CA LEU A 69 2.51 9.39 8.03
C LEU A 69 3.56 10.11 7.18
N TYR A 70 4.51 9.34 6.68
CA TYR A 70 5.58 9.83 5.83
C TYR A 70 5.16 9.80 4.37
N VAL A 71 5.39 10.88 3.65
CA VAL A 71 4.96 11.02 2.25
C VAL A 71 6.17 11.18 1.33
N SER A 72 6.29 10.27 0.37
CA SER A 72 7.22 10.38 -0.76
C SER A 72 6.43 10.82 -1.99
N MET A 73 6.96 11.77 -2.75
CA MET A 73 6.27 12.33 -3.91
C MET A 73 7.12 12.25 -5.18
N ILE A 74 6.49 11.91 -6.30
CA ILE A 74 6.99 12.22 -7.63
C ILE A 74 6.09 13.30 -8.22
N VAL A 75 6.64 14.50 -8.39
CA VAL A 75 5.91 15.70 -8.79
C VAL A 75 6.19 16.09 -10.25
N LYS A 76 5.23 16.69 -10.89
CA LYS A 76 5.42 17.30 -12.22
C LYS A 76 5.95 18.73 -12.11
N ASN A 77 5.63 19.42 -11.02
CA ASN A 77 6.07 20.77 -10.75
C ASN A 77 6.06 21.07 -9.23
N ASN A 78 6.72 22.15 -8.83
CA ASN A 78 6.79 22.54 -7.41
C ASN A 78 5.44 22.89 -6.78
N GLN A 79 4.42 23.22 -7.58
CA GLN A 79 3.08 23.53 -7.06
C GLN A 79 2.40 22.28 -6.47
N ASP A 80 2.77 21.09 -6.92
CA ASP A 80 2.21 19.84 -6.41
C ASP A 80 2.54 19.65 -4.92
N VAL A 81 3.74 20.03 -4.50
CA VAL A 81 4.14 19.99 -3.07
C VAL A 81 3.29 20.94 -2.24
N GLU A 82 3.09 22.17 -2.73
CA GLU A 82 2.29 23.17 -2.03
C GLU A 82 0.80 22.77 -2.00
N LYS A 83 0.31 22.13 -3.05
CA LYS A 83 -1.05 21.57 -3.05
C LYS A 83 -1.19 20.49 -1.99
N LEU A 84 -0.26 19.53 -1.93
CA LEU A 84 -0.30 18.49 -0.90
C LEU A 84 -0.28 19.10 0.50
N ARG A 85 0.62 20.04 0.77
CA ARG A 85 0.69 20.72 2.09
C ARG A 85 -0.61 21.38 2.49
N ARG A 86 -1.36 21.96 1.54
CA ARG A 86 -2.69 22.56 1.81
C ARG A 86 -3.77 21.51 2.08
N MET A 87 -3.70 20.38 1.38
CA MET A 87 -4.65 19.28 1.59
C MET A 87 -4.44 18.58 2.93
N VAL A 88 -3.22 18.65 3.43
CA VAL A 88 -2.75 17.90 4.58
C VAL A 88 -2.40 18.86 5.73
N CYS A 89 -3.42 19.44 6.33
CA CYS A 89 -3.26 20.21 7.57
C CYS A 89 -3.24 19.27 8.80
N ASP A 90 -2.25 18.35 8.86
CA ASP A 90 -2.11 17.44 9.98
C ASP A 90 -0.63 17.31 10.37
N GLU A 91 -0.31 17.57 11.64
CA GLU A 91 1.05 17.53 12.20
C GLU A 91 1.71 16.15 12.11
N LYS A 92 0.91 15.10 11.90
CA LYS A 92 1.41 13.73 11.72
C LYS A 92 1.97 13.47 10.33
N LEU A 93 1.70 14.33 9.36
CA LEU A 93 2.23 14.15 8.02
C LEU A 93 3.57 14.85 7.82
N GLU A 94 4.49 14.10 7.21
CA GLU A 94 5.84 14.58 6.92
C GLU A 94 6.26 14.19 5.50
N ILE A 95 6.63 15.17 4.66
CA ILE A 95 7.15 14.91 3.32
C ILE A 95 8.63 14.59 3.45
N ILE A 96 8.99 13.33 3.14
CA ILE A 96 10.34 12.78 3.30
C ILE A 96 11.17 12.78 2.02
N ALA A 97 10.50 12.73 0.86
CA ALA A 97 11.13 12.74 -0.44
C ALA A 97 10.24 13.42 -1.46
N CYS A 98 10.87 14.22 -2.32
CA CYS A 98 10.20 14.85 -3.45
C CYS A 98 11.16 14.85 -4.64
N GLY A 99 10.77 14.22 -5.73
CA GLY A 99 11.51 14.13 -6.97
C GLY A 99 10.62 14.36 -8.17
N ASN A 100 11.22 14.56 -9.33
CA ASN A 100 10.51 14.75 -10.60
C ASN A 100 10.82 13.65 -11.64
N ASP A 101 11.54 12.63 -11.25
CA ASP A 101 11.88 11.50 -12.10
C ASP A 101 10.84 10.36 -11.93
N PRO A 102 9.95 10.15 -12.92
CA PRO A 102 8.94 9.09 -12.85
C PRO A 102 9.55 7.69 -12.92
N THR A 103 10.79 7.54 -13.38
CA THR A 103 11.47 6.24 -13.42
C THR A 103 11.95 5.78 -12.05
N SER A 104 11.92 6.67 -11.05
CA SER A 104 12.17 6.32 -9.65
C SER A 104 11.05 5.47 -9.05
N TYR A 105 9.86 5.44 -9.65
CA TYR A 105 8.71 4.68 -9.15
C TYR A 105 8.52 4.84 -7.62
N GLU A 106 8.27 3.75 -6.93
CA GLU A 106 8.05 3.69 -5.48
C GLU A 106 9.36 3.62 -4.66
N TYR A 107 10.53 3.56 -5.31
CA TYR A 107 11.81 3.34 -4.64
C TYR A 107 12.13 4.33 -3.50
N PRO A 108 11.91 5.65 -3.62
CA PRO A 108 12.19 6.57 -2.52
C PRO A 108 11.37 6.26 -1.26
N ALA A 109 10.11 5.86 -1.42
CA ALA A 109 9.26 5.46 -0.32
C ALA A 109 9.72 4.14 0.31
N LEU A 110 10.02 3.13 -0.52
CA LEU A 110 10.47 1.81 -0.04
C LEU A 110 11.84 1.88 0.63
N LYS A 111 12.75 2.73 0.12
CA LYS A 111 14.02 3.03 0.76
C LYS A 111 13.80 3.60 2.16
N TYR A 112 12.89 4.55 2.30
CA TYR A 112 12.57 5.14 3.59
C TYR A 112 11.95 4.12 4.56
N VAL A 113 11.09 3.21 4.09
CA VAL A 113 10.60 2.08 4.91
C VAL A 113 11.75 1.29 5.50
N ARG A 114 12.79 1.01 4.72
CA ARG A 114 13.98 0.32 5.18
C ARG A 114 14.72 1.13 6.25
N GLU A 115 15.01 2.38 5.97
CA GLU A 115 15.71 3.29 6.88
C GLU A 115 14.97 3.46 8.21
N LEU A 116 13.65 3.60 8.16
CA LEU A 116 12.80 3.66 9.35
C LEU A 116 12.90 2.37 10.16
N SER A 117 12.82 1.23 9.48
CA SER A 117 12.90 -0.09 10.12
C SER A 117 14.26 -0.37 10.76
N GLU A 118 15.34 0.24 10.27
CA GLU A 118 16.67 0.14 10.86
C GLU A 118 16.85 1.02 12.11
N ARG A 119 16.05 2.10 12.23
CA ARG A 119 16.14 3.04 13.35
C ARG A 119 15.38 2.58 14.58
N GLU A 120 14.23 1.93 14.40
CA GLU A 120 13.37 1.54 15.51
C GLU A 120 12.48 0.33 15.23
N ASP A 121 12.01 -0.31 16.29
CA ASP A 121 11.01 -1.36 16.20
C ASP A 121 9.62 -0.73 16.04
N CYS A 122 8.97 -1.05 14.91
CA CYS A 122 7.69 -0.48 14.55
C CYS A 122 6.86 -1.40 13.65
N LEU A 123 5.60 -1.03 13.50
CA LEU A 123 4.70 -1.53 12.48
C LEU A 123 4.60 -0.49 11.36
N VAL A 124 4.81 -0.92 10.12
CA VAL A 124 4.75 -0.03 8.96
C VAL A 124 3.61 -0.46 8.04
N TYR A 125 2.75 0.47 7.65
CA TYR A 125 1.85 0.28 6.52
C TYR A 125 2.28 1.13 5.34
N TYR A 126 2.22 0.50 4.16
CA TYR A 126 2.60 1.11 2.91
C TYR A 126 1.43 1.14 1.94
N PHE A 127 1.28 2.26 1.25
CA PHE A 127 0.29 2.45 0.18
C PHE A 127 0.72 3.54 -0.79
N HIS A 128 0.01 3.63 -1.92
CA HIS A 128 0.32 4.62 -2.95
C HIS A 128 -0.92 5.10 -3.69
N THR A 129 -0.79 6.09 -4.57
CA THR A 129 -1.86 6.60 -5.43
C THR A 129 -2.23 5.59 -6.53
N LYS A 130 -2.70 4.40 -6.11
CA LYS A 130 -3.11 3.32 -7.01
C LYS A 130 -4.23 3.75 -7.93
N GLY A 131 -4.13 3.38 -9.20
CA GLY A 131 -5.15 3.68 -10.20
C GLY A 131 -5.00 5.07 -10.84
N ILE A 132 -3.98 5.85 -10.49
CA ILE A 132 -3.74 7.18 -11.06
C ILE A 132 -3.62 7.12 -12.59
N SER A 133 -2.91 6.14 -13.14
CA SER A 133 -2.75 5.97 -14.60
C SER A 133 -4.06 5.75 -15.36
N TYR A 134 -5.13 5.37 -14.67
CA TYR A 134 -6.44 5.15 -15.29
C TYR A 134 -7.36 6.37 -15.22
N GLN A 135 -6.96 7.42 -14.52
CA GLN A 135 -7.77 8.65 -14.38
C GLN A 135 -7.92 9.39 -15.71
N THR A 136 -6.85 9.41 -16.51
CA THR A 136 -6.79 10.11 -17.81
C THR A 136 -7.31 9.30 -18.98
N MET A 137 -7.51 8.01 -18.80
CA MET A 137 -8.01 7.16 -19.86
C MET A 137 -9.52 7.41 -20.07
N ASN A 138 -9.87 8.08 -21.13
CA ASN A 138 -11.23 8.45 -21.52
C ASN A 138 -11.64 7.63 -22.75
N SER A 139 -12.26 6.48 -22.52
CA SER A 139 -12.84 5.68 -23.60
C SER A 139 -14.32 5.40 -23.29
N GLY A 140 -15.19 5.62 -24.26
CA GLY A 140 -16.59 5.21 -24.22
C GLY A 140 -16.82 3.70 -24.40
N ASP A 141 -15.76 2.94 -24.61
CA ASP A 141 -15.83 1.50 -24.77
C ASP A 141 -16.33 0.81 -23.49
N ARG A 142 -17.32 -0.07 -23.65
CA ARG A 142 -17.90 -0.84 -22.53
C ARG A 142 -16.87 -1.73 -21.82
N GLN A 143 -15.92 -2.30 -22.55
CA GLN A 143 -14.86 -3.13 -21.97
C GLN A 143 -13.94 -2.29 -21.10
N PHE A 144 -13.58 -1.09 -21.56
CA PHE A 144 -12.78 -0.15 -20.79
C PHE A 144 -13.50 0.33 -19.53
N LEU A 145 -14.77 0.70 -19.62
CA LEU A 145 -15.58 1.10 -18.45
C LEU A 145 -15.71 -0.04 -17.43
N SER A 146 -15.88 -1.27 -17.90
CA SER A 146 -15.88 -2.47 -17.04
C SER A 146 -14.53 -2.66 -16.34
N PHE A 147 -13.43 -2.50 -17.05
CA PHE A 147 -12.08 -2.58 -16.50
C PHE A 147 -11.81 -1.48 -15.47
N LYS A 148 -12.20 -0.24 -15.76
CA LYS A 148 -12.07 0.89 -14.82
C LYS A 148 -12.82 0.63 -13.50
N ARG A 149 -14.05 0.08 -13.56
CA ARG A 149 -14.79 -0.32 -12.36
C ARG A 149 -14.03 -1.37 -11.53
N LYS A 150 -13.44 -2.38 -12.19
CA LYS A 150 -12.64 -3.41 -11.50
C LYS A 150 -11.43 -2.81 -10.79
N ILE A 151 -10.76 -1.83 -11.39
CA ILE A 151 -9.65 -1.12 -10.75
C ILE A 151 -10.11 -0.36 -9.51
N VAL A 152 -11.26 0.35 -9.60
CA VAL A 152 -11.84 1.05 -8.45
C VAL A 152 -12.14 0.08 -7.31
N SER A 153 -12.90 -0.99 -7.60
CA SER A 153 -13.24 -2.01 -6.59
C SER A 153 -12.01 -2.69 -6.00
N TRP A 154 -10.97 -2.86 -6.79
CA TRP A 154 -9.70 -3.39 -6.30
C TRP A 154 -9.00 -2.41 -5.34
N CYS A 155 -8.97 -1.12 -5.66
CA CYS A 155 -8.43 -0.09 -4.77
C CYS A 155 -9.23 -0.03 -3.46
N GLU A 156 -10.55 0.00 -3.53
CA GLU A 156 -11.44 0.01 -2.37
C GLU A 156 -11.21 -1.21 -1.46
N MET A 157 -11.03 -2.40 -2.05
CA MET A 157 -10.74 -3.59 -1.27
C MET A 157 -9.37 -3.53 -0.58
N MET A 158 -8.33 -3.03 -1.26
CA MET A 158 -7.01 -2.86 -0.64
C MET A 158 -7.09 -1.85 0.52
N GLU A 159 -7.78 -0.74 0.34
CA GLU A 159 -8.00 0.27 1.38
C GLU A 159 -8.79 -0.30 2.55
N TYR A 160 -9.85 -1.05 2.30
CA TYR A 160 -10.61 -1.72 3.35
C TYR A 160 -9.72 -2.60 4.23
N PHE A 161 -8.93 -3.49 3.65
CA PHE A 161 -8.06 -4.36 4.45
C PHE A 161 -6.91 -3.60 5.09
N CYS A 162 -6.31 -2.64 4.42
CA CYS A 162 -5.16 -1.92 4.97
C CYS A 162 -5.52 -0.78 5.92
N PHE A 163 -6.69 -0.11 5.72
CA PHE A 163 -7.08 1.04 6.52
C PHE A 163 -8.22 0.73 7.48
N ASP A 164 -9.35 0.18 7.01
CA ASP A 164 -10.49 -0.09 7.92
C ASP A 164 -10.19 -1.25 8.89
N LYS A 165 -9.48 -2.27 8.41
CA LYS A 165 -9.09 -3.42 9.22
C LYS A 165 -7.70 -3.28 9.86
N TRP A 166 -7.23 -2.06 10.12
CA TRP A 166 -5.91 -1.82 10.67
C TRP A 166 -5.67 -2.49 12.05
N GLN A 167 -6.71 -2.60 12.87
CA GLN A 167 -6.62 -3.31 14.15
C GLN A 167 -6.32 -4.80 13.96
N VAL A 168 -6.94 -5.41 12.94
CA VAL A 168 -6.63 -6.80 12.55
C VAL A 168 -5.18 -6.91 12.09
N ALA A 169 -4.70 -5.95 11.28
CA ALA A 169 -3.30 -5.93 10.86
C ALA A 169 -2.34 -5.87 12.05
N VAL A 170 -2.61 -4.99 13.02
CA VAL A 170 -1.82 -4.86 14.25
C VAL A 170 -1.81 -6.17 15.03
N ASN A 171 -2.97 -6.81 15.24
CA ASN A 171 -3.07 -8.05 15.99
C ASN A 171 -2.34 -9.21 15.28
N VAL A 172 -2.50 -9.34 13.97
CA VAL A 172 -1.79 -10.35 13.15
C VAL A 172 -0.27 -10.18 13.27
N LEU A 173 0.22 -8.95 13.18
CA LEU A 173 1.65 -8.68 13.28
C LEU A 173 2.17 -8.89 14.73
N SER A 174 1.35 -8.57 15.72
CA SER A 174 1.68 -8.80 17.15
C SER A 174 1.71 -10.29 17.51
N ASP A 175 0.91 -11.13 16.83
CA ASP A 175 0.92 -12.59 16.96
C ASP A 175 2.14 -13.26 16.30
N GLY A 176 3.06 -12.48 15.75
CA GLY A 176 4.32 -12.98 15.20
C GLY A 176 4.35 -13.15 13.68
N HIS A 177 3.27 -12.82 12.98
CA HIS A 177 3.31 -12.77 11.52
C HIS A 177 4.15 -11.61 11.01
N ASP A 178 4.85 -11.81 9.91
CA ASP A 178 5.79 -10.81 9.36
C ASP A 178 5.10 -9.71 8.56
N THR A 179 4.02 -10.07 7.84
CA THR A 179 3.32 -9.17 6.94
C THR A 179 1.81 -9.43 6.96
N TYR A 180 1.04 -8.38 6.63
CA TYR A 180 -0.40 -8.44 6.43
C TYR A 180 -0.81 -7.63 5.19
N GLY A 181 -1.81 -8.09 4.46
CA GLY A 181 -2.39 -7.40 3.30
C GLY A 181 -3.35 -8.30 2.56
N CYS A 182 -4.08 -7.74 1.61
CA CYS A 182 -4.96 -8.52 0.74
C CYS A 182 -4.24 -8.93 -0.55
N TYR A 183 -4.78 -9.93 -1.26
CA TYR A 183 -4.27 -10.43 -2.52
C TYR A 183 -2.81 -10.86 -2.51
N ARG A 184 -2.41 -11.59 -1.48
CA ARG A 184 -1.10 -12.24 -1.48
C ARG A 184 -1.06 -13.30 -2.57
N TRP A 185 -0.15 -13.13 -3.52
CA TRP A 185 0.10 -14.16 -4.54
C TRP A 185 0.83 -15.34 -3.92
N PRO A 186 0.37 -16.58 -4.22
CA PRO A 186 1.09 -17.76 -3.77
C PRO A 186 2.51 -17.77 -4.35
N PRO A 187 3.50 -18.23 -3.58
CA PRO A 187 4.89 -18.22 -4.00
C PRO A 187 5.09 -19.22 -5.15
N LYS A 188 5.42 -18.72 -6.33
CA LYS A 188 6.04 -19.53 -7.40
C LYS A 188 7.54 -19.25 -7.43
N HIS A 189 7.90 -18.00 -7.64
CA HIS A 189 9.29 -17.51 -7.65
C HIS A 189 9.49 -16.31 -6.72
N TYR A 190 8.43 -15.60 -6.40
CA TYR A 190 8.40 -14.46 -5.48
C TYR A 190 7.03 -14.34 -4.83
N THR A 191 7.01 -13.77 -3.63
CA THR A 191 5.79 -13.45 -2.92
C THR A 191 5.54 -11.95 -3.00
N MET A 192 4.33 -11.55 -3.36
CA MET A 192 3.94 -10.15 -3.41
C MET A 192 2.47 -9.98 -2.99
N TYR A 193 2.15 -8.79 -2.52
CA TYR A 193 0.78 -8.33 -2.40
C TYR A 193 0.38 -7.62 -3.70
N SER A 194 -0.62 -8.14 -4.40
CA SER A 194 -1.08 -7.52 -5.65
C SER A 194 -1.62 -6.13 -5.35
N GLY A 195 -1.06 -5.11 -5.99
CA GLY A 195 -1.42 -3.70 -5.79
C GLY A 195 -0.58 -2.97 -4.75
N SER A 196 0.35 -3.65 -4.08
CA SER A 196 1.37 -3.07 -3.19
C SER A 196 0.82 -2.26 -2.01
N PHE A 197 -0.36 -2.65 -1.44
CA PHE A 197 -0.82 -2.17 -0.14
C PHE A 197 -0.56 -3.26 0.88
N TRP A 198 0.22 -2.96 1.90
CA TRP A 198 0.63 -3.96 2.87
C TRP A 198 1.05 -3.36 4.20
N TRP A 199 1.09 -4.22 5.21
CA TRP A 199 1.66 -3.98 6.52
C TRP A 199 2.83 -4.92 6.76
N ALA A 200 3.85 -4.48 7.50
CA ALA A 200 4.97 -5.32 7.90
C ALA A 200 5.54 -4.88 9.26
N ARG A 201 6.19 -5.83 9.93
CA ARG A 201 7.05 -5.51 11.09
C ARG A 201 8.40 -5.02 10.62
N SER A 202 8.96 -4.03 11.28
CA SER A 202 10.33 -3.55 11.03
C SER A 202 11.36 -4.68 11.15
N ALA A 203 11.20 -5.58 12.11
CA ALA A 203 12.05 -6.75 12.27
C ALA A 203 12.15 -7.60 10.99
N TYR A 204 11.02 -7.84 10.32
CA TYR A 204 11.02 -8.55 9.04
C TYR A 204 11.67 -7.74 7.91
N ILE A 205 11.35 -6.45 7.81
CA ILE A 205 11.92 -5.59 6.77
C ILE A 205 13.45 -5.56 6.85
N ARG A 206 14.04 -5.60 8.04
CA ARG A 206 15.49 -5.70 8.24
C ARG A 206 16.11 -6.96 7.68
N THR A 207 15.37 -8.05 7.55
CA THR A 207 15.87 -9.31 6.97
C THR A 207 15.90 -9.33 5.45
N LEU A 208 15.15 -8.41 4.80
CA LEU A 208 15.08 -8.36 3.35
C LEU A 208 16.42 -7.85 2.76
N PRO A 209 16.76 -8.24 1.52
CA PRO A 209 17.90 -7.65 0.82
C PRO A 209 17.77 -6.12 0.72
N ALA A 210 18.91 -5.43 0.68
CA ALA A 210 18.91 -3.99 0.41
C ALA A 210 18.22 -3.70 -0.93
N PHE A 211 17.36 -2.65 -0.93
CA PHE A 211 16.74 -2.21 -2.17
C PHE A 211 17.80 -1.67 -3.13
N ALA A 212 17.99 -2.35 -4.24
CA ALA A 212 18.67 -1.81 -5.39
C ALA A 212 17.60 -1.35 -6.40
N PRO A 213 17.70 -0.14 -6.99
CA PRO A 213 16.85 0.23 -8.11
C PRO A 213 16.98 -0.86 -9.18
N ALA A 214 15.86 -1.34 -9.70
CA ALA A 214 15.94 -2.26 -10.84
C ALA A 214 16.65 -1.52 -11.97
N VAL A 215 17.79 -2.04 -12.39
CA VAL A 215 18.41 -1.60 -13.64
C VAL A 215 17.49 -2.15 -14.72
N ILE A 216 16.57 -1.31 -15.20
CA ILE A 216 15.79 -1.62 -16.39
C ILE A 216 16.81 -1.58 -17.52
N ALA A 217 17.25 -2.76 -17.98
CA ALA A 217 18.02 -2.86 -19.21
C ALA A 217 17.15 -2.31 -20.34
N THR A 218 17.52 -1.13 -20.85
CA THR A 218 16.94 -0.50 -22.01
C THR A 218 17.30 -1.28 -23.27
#